data_d31734a752b3536dce2d00a89e59485f
#
_entry.id   d31734a752b3536dce2d00a89e59485f
#
_cell.length_a   1.000
_cell.length_b   1.000
_cell.length_c   1.000
_cell.angle_alpha   90.00
_cell.angle_beta   90.00
_cell.angle_gamma   90.00
#
_symmetry.space_group_name_H-M   'P 1'
#
loop_
_entity.id
_entity.type
_entity.pdbx_description
1 polymer ?
#
loop_
_entity_poly.entity_id
_entity_poly.type
_entity_poly.pdbx_seq_one_letter_code
_entity_poly.pdbx_strand_id
1 'polypeptide(L)'
;FGITTLLDSEVDNQTVTLGGLTNGVINLELTAAYATIANQGTYIKPKFYTKILDHEGNILLDNTASESHTVLKQTTAWLLTNAMEDVMTQGTGTSAYFGSTMAQAGKSGTTTKNRDSLFAGYTPYYTCVVWGGYDDNSPQANSQSSYPKKIWKAVMSRIHRLIQKNCSSLEFRFSDFAMAHS
;
A
#
# COMPACT_ATOMS: atom_id res chain seq x y z
N PHE A 1 -1.15 6.19 -11.47
CA PHE A 1 -1.38 5.52 -10.20
C PHE A 1 -2.81 5.02 -10.00
N GLY A 2 -3.74 5.36 -10.92
CA GLY A 2 -5.13 4.91 -10.85
C GLY A 2 -6.00 5.62 -9.81
N ILE A 3 -5.59 6.80 -9.33
CA ILE A 3 -6.40 7.63 -8.42
C ILE A 3 -7.37 8.45 -9.26
N THR A 4 -8.67 8.31 -9.02
CA THR A 4 -9.75 8.92 -9.82
C THR A 4 -10.42 10.10 -9.12
N THR A 5 -10.11 10.36 -7.85
CA THR A 5 -10.77 11.38 -7.02
C THR A 5 -10.13 12.77 -7.10
N LEU A 6 -8.98 12.90 -7.79
CA LEU A 6 -8.30 14.18 -7.99
C LEU A 6 -9.12 15.10 -8.89
N LEU A 7 -9.23 16.37 -8.50
CA LEU A 7 -9.86 17.41 -9.31
C LEU A 7 -8.81 18.12 -10.18
N ASP A 8 -9.19 18.56 -11.38
CA ASP A 8 -8.31 19.33 -12.26
C ASP A 8 -7.75 20.58 -11.57
N SER A 9 -8.56 21.22 -10.72
CA SER A 9 -8.15 22.39 -9.94
C SER A 9 -7.10 22.10 -8.85
N GLU A 10 -6.84 20.83 -8.54
CA GLU A 10 -5.86 20.41 -7.53
C GLU A 10 -4.50 20.12 -8.14
N VAL A 11 -4.39 19.92 -9.46
CA VAL A 11 -3.15 19.49 -10.12
C VAL A 11 -1.99 20.46 -9.87
N ASP A 12 -2.26 21.77 -9.82
CA ASP A 12 -1.27 22.81 -9.55
C ASP A 12 -1.24 23.29 -8.08
N ASN A 13 -1.98 22.62 -7.22
CA ASN A 13 -2.09 23.01 -5.81
C ASN A 13 -1.00 22.32 -4.96
N GLN A 14 -0.17 23.11 -4.28
CA GLN A 14 0.88 22.60 -3.40
C GLN A 14 0.35 21.73 -2.26
N THR A 15 -0.92 21.90 -1.84
CA THR A 15 -1.52 21.11 -0.76
C THR A 15 -1.67 19.63 -1.12
N VAL A 16 -1.77 19.29 -2.42
CA VAL A 16 -1.83 17.91 -2.92
C VAL A 16 -0.57 17.14 -2.53
N THR A 17 0.60 17.78 -2.60
CA THR A 17 1.88 17.14 -2.24
C THR A 17 1.95 16.75 -0.75
N LEU A 18 1.12 17.37 0.08
CA LEU A 18 0.97 17.07 1.50
C LEU A 18 -0.26 16.20 1.80
N GLY A 19 -0.96 15.73 0.77
CA GLY A 19 -2.16 14.91 0.91
C GLY A 19 -3.45 15.70 1.17
N GLY A 20 -3.44 17.02 0.95
CA GLY A 20 -4.62 17.87 1.08
C GLY A 20 -5.51 17.79 -0.16
N LEU A 21 -6.38 16.78 -0.21
CA LEU A 21 -7.31 16.51 -1.31
C LEU A 21 -8.74 16.87 -0.91
N THR A 22 -9.50 17.47 -1.82
CA THR A 22 -10.90 17.86 -1.60
C THR A 22 -11.81 16.64 -1.39
N ASN A 23 -11.67 15.64 -2.27
CA ASN A 23 -12.48 14.41 -2.24
C ASN A 23 -11.79 13.25 -1.51
N GLY A 24 -10.57 13.46 -0.99
CA GLY A 24 -9.76 12.38 -0.44
C GLY A 24 -9.36 11.35 -1.49
N VAL A 25 -9.07 10.11 -1.05
CA VAL A 25 -8.66 8.99 -1.91
C VAL A 25 -9.46 7.75 -1.55
N ILE A 26 -9.84 6.98 -2.54
CA ILE A 26 -10.43 5.66 -2.33
C ILE A 26 -9.32 4.72 -1.82
N ASN A 27 -9.58 4.00 -0.71
CA ASN A 27 -8.57 3.15 -0.06
C ASN A 27 -8.01 2.07 -0.99
N LEU A 28 -8.83 1.52 -1.90
CA LEU A 28 -8.39 0.57 -2.92
C LEU A 28 -7.41 1.20 -3.92
N GLU A 29 -7.70 2.42 -4.38
CA GLU A 29 -6.84 3.16 -5.30
C GLU A 29 -5.50 3.54 -4.65
N LEU A 30 -5.54 3.95 -3.39
CA LEU A 30 -4.33 4.21 -2.62
C LEU A 30 -3.50 2.94 -2.44
N THR A 31 -4.15 1.79 -2.20
CA THR A 31 -3.47 0.50 -2.13
C THR A 31 -2.79 0.16 -3.46
N ALA A 32 -3.47 0.37 -4.58
CA ALA A 32 -2.91 0.14 -5.92
C ALA A 32 -1.74 1.10 -6.23
N ALA A 33 -1.82 2.35 -5.78
CA ALA A 33 -0.73 3.32 -5.93
C ALA A 33 0.53 2.90 -5.16
N TYR A 34 0.39 2.42 -3.91
CA TYR A 34 1.51 1.87 -3.14
C TYR A 34 2.02 0.55 -3.72
N ALA A 35 1.13 -0.31 -4.22
CA ALA A 35 1.50 -1.53 -4.94
C ALA A 35 2.32 -1.22 -6.22
N THR A 36 2.03 -0.10 -6.89
CA THR A 36 2.81 0.37 -8.04
C THR A 36 4.27 0.66 -7.66
N ILE A 37 4.49 1.30 -6.51
CA ILE A 37 5.86 1.56 -6.01
C ILE A 37 6.55 0.24 -5.66
N ALA A 38 5.87 -0.65 -4.93
CA ALA A 38 6.37 -1.98 -4.59
C ALA A 38 6.70 -2.81 -5.84
N ASN A 39 5.93 -2.64 -6.92
CA ASN A 39 6.09 -3.31 -8.21
C ASN A 39 6.98 -2.50 -9.18
N GLN A 40 8.02 -1.87 -8.65
CA GLN A 40 9.07 -1.19 -9.42
C GLN A 40 8.54 -0.11 -10.39
N GLY A 41 7.44 0.52 -10.04
CA GLY A 41 6.83 1.61 -10.83
C GLY A 41 5.79 1.17 -11.86
N THR A 42 5.46 -0.11 -11.93
CA THR A 42 4.43 -0.63 -12.83
C THR A 42 3.09 -0.74 -12.10
N TYR A 43 2.12 0.05 -12.54
CA TYR A 43 0.73 -0.05 -12.09
C TYR A 43 0.04 -1.26 -12.69
N ILE A 44 -0.70 -1.97 -11.85
CA ILE A 44 -1.60 -3.06 -12.26
C ILE A 44 -2.99 -2.72 -11.72
N LYS A 45 -4.00 -2.70 -12.60
CA LYS A 45 -5.37 -2.42 -12.21
C LYS A 45 -5.89 -3.47 -11.23
N PRO A 46 -6.40 -3.06 -10.06
CA PRO A 46 -6.97 -3.99 -9.08
C PRO A 46 -8.15 -4.78 -9.65
N LYS A 47 -8.24 -6.05 -9.29
CA LYS A 47 -9.37 -6.91 -9.64
C LYS A 47 -9.71 -7.83 -8.47
N PHE A 48 -10.99 -8.15 -8.31
CA PHE A 48 -11.49 -8.97 -7.21
C PHE A 48 -11.73 -10.43 -7.59
N TYR A 49 -11.72 -10.73 -8.90
CA TYR A 49 -11.88 -12.09 -9.42
C TYR A 49 -11.07 -12.25 -10.70
N THR A 50 -10.67 -13.46 -10.98
CA THR A 50 -10.01 -13.85 -12.25
C THR A 50 -10.97 -14.52 -13.20
N LYS A 51 -11.87 -15.37 -12.69
CA LYS A 51 -12.89 -16.06 -13.46
C LYS A 51 -14.18 -16.20 -12.66
N ILE A 52 -15.31 -16.18 -13.34
CA ILE A 52 -16.60 -16.60 -12.79
C ILE A 52 -17.06 -17.80 -13.62
N LEU A 53 -17.37 -18.89 -12.92
CA LEU A 53 -17.83 -20.14 -13.51
C LEU A 53 -19.32 -20.36 -13.17
N ASP A 54 -20.04 -21.05 -14.04
CA ASP A 54 -21.36 -21.60 -13.72
C ASP A 54 -21.25 -22.88 -12.88
N HIS A 55 -22.38 -23.47 -12.53
CA HIS A 55 -22.46 -24.73 -11.76
C HIS A 55 -21.92 -25.96 -12.49
N GLU A 56 -21.77 -25.88 -13.81
CA GLU A 56 -21.22 -26.93 -14.66
C GLU A 56 -19.72 -26.77 -14.91
N GLY A 57 -19.13 -25.64 -14.44
CA GLY A 57 -17.71 -25.30 -14.59
C GLY A 57 -17.38 -24.54 -15.88
N ASN A 58 -18.37 -24.11 -16.66
CA ASN A 58 -18.15 -23.29 -17.85
C ASN A 58 -17.82 -21.85 -17.43
N ILE A 59 -16.94 -21.20 -18.19
CA ILE A 59 -16.52 -19.81 -17.91
C ILE A 59 -17.64 -18.85 -18.34
N LEU A 60 -18.23 -18.16 -17.37
CA LEU A 60 -19.18 -17.07 -17.61
C LEU A 60 -18.47 -15.74 -17.86
N LEU A 61 -17.42 -15.45 -17.08
CA LEU A 61 -16.57 -14.27 -17.25
C LEU A 61 -15.11 -14.66 -17.06
N ASP A 62 -14.25 -14.16 -17.95
CA ASP A 62 -12.80 -14.28 -17.84
C ASP A 62 -12.18 -12.89 -17.65
N ASN A 63 -11.56 -12.67 -16.50
CA ASN A 63 -10.86 -11.45 -16.12
C ASN A 63 -9.38 -11.77 -15.80
N THR A 64 -8.79 -12.78 -16.43
CA THR A 64 -7.39 -13.16 -16.20
C THR A 64 -6.41 -12.13 -16.74
N ALA A 65 -6.71 -11.51 -17.87
CA ALA A 65 -5.90 -10.44 -18.44
C ALA A 65 -5.80 -9.27 -17.45
N SER A 66 -4.59 -8.75 -17.24
CA SER A 66 -4.33 -7.59 -16.38
C SER A 66 -4.00 -6.37 -17.20
N GLU A 67 -4.70 -5.26 -16.95
CA GLU A 67 -4.34 -3.95 -17.46
C GLU A 67 -3.17 -3.41 -16.64
N SER A 68 -2.04 -3.09 -17.28
CA SER A 68 -0.86 -2.55 -16.61
C SER A 68 -0.17 -1.50 -17.47
N HIS A 69 0.51 -0.55 -16.81
CA HIS A 69 1.35 0.44 -17.46
C HIS A 69 2.41 0.97 -16.50
N THR A 70 3.52 1.46 -17.05
CA THR A 70 4.59 2.07 -16.24
C THR A 70 4.21 3.49 -15.84
N VAL A 71 4.27 3.77 -14.53
CA VAL A 71 3.99 5.09 -13.92
C VAL A 71 5.27 5.77 -13.49
N LEU A 72 6.20 5.02 -12.91
CA LEU A 72 7.50 5.51 -12.41
C LEU A 72 8.63 4.72 -13.07
N LYS A 73 9.79 5.38 -13.19
CA LYS A 73 11.04 4.66 -13.47
C LYS A 73 11.36 3.75 -12.28
N GLN A 74 11.91 2.57 -12.55
CA GLN A 74 12.33 1.62 -11.53
C GLN A 74 13.27 2.26 -10.48
N THR A 75 14.22 3.09 -10.92
CA THR A 75 15.13 3.82 -10.03
C THR A 75 14.40 4.79 -9.10
N THR A 76 13.34 5.45 -9.58
CA THR A 76 12.52 6.34 -8.75
C THR A 76 11.72 5.55 -7.73
N ALA A 77 11.12 4.43 -8.13
CA ALA A 77 10.40 3.55 -7.23
C ALA A 77 11.32 2.96 -6.14
N TRP A 78 12.56 2.61 -6.50
CA TRP A 78 13.56 2.12 -5.56
C TRP A 78 13.95 3.19 -4.53
N LEU A 79 14.26 4.42 -4.98
CA LEU A 79 14.62 5.53 -4.08
C LEU A 79 13.48 5.84 -3.09
N LEU A 80 12.25 5.83 -3.58
CA LEU A 80 11.07 6.06 -2.74
C LEU A 80 10.87 4.91 -1.73
N THR A 81 11.08 3.67 -2.15
CA THR A 81 11.04 2.50 -1.27
C THR A 81 12.08 2.61 -0.16
N ASN A 82 13.32 2.95 -0.50
CA ASN A 82 14.41 3.11 0.46
C ASN A 82 14.09 4.19 1.50
N ALA A 83 13.59 5.35 1.07
CA ALA A 83 13.14 6.39 1.99
C ALA A 83 11.99 5.92 2.90
N MET A 84 11.09 5.06 2.42
CA MET A 84 9.98 4.52 3.22
C MET A 84 10.41 3.37 4.13
N GLU A 85 11.52 2.67 3.88
CA GLU A 85 12.14 1.74 4.83
C GLU A 85 12.66 2.48 6.06
N ASP A 86 13.25 3.68 5.89
CA ASP A 86 13.67 4.52 7.01
C ASP A 86 12.47 4.97 7.87
N VAL A 87 11.32 5.22 7.27
CA VAL A 87 10.09 5.51 8.03
C VAL A 87 9.72 4.36 8.96
N MET A 88 9.96 3.11 8.55
CA MET A 88 9.65 1.93 9.36
C MET A 88 10.65 1.71 10.50
N THR A 89 11.91 2.03 10.28
CA THR A 89 12.99 1.74 11.24
C THR A 89 13.31 2.91 12.16
N GLN A 90 13.20 4.14 11.70
CA GLN A 90 13.64 5.36 12.40
C GLN A 90 12.55 6.45 12.44
N GLY A 91 11.47 6.31 11.66
CA GLY A 91 10.46 7.35 11.48
C GLY A 91 9.14 7.07 12.18
N THR A 92 8.08 7.66 11.64
CA THR A 92 6.70 7.59 12.17
C THR A 92 6.05 6.21 12.04
N GLY A 93 6.67 5.28 11.31
CA GLY A 93 6.21 3.91 11.06
C GLY A 93 6.72 2.88 12.05
N THR A 94 7.60 3.22 13.00
CA THR A 94 8.26 2.25 13.90
C THR A 94 7.29 1.36 14.67
N SER A 95 6.12 1.86 15.04
CA SER A 95 5.08 1.05 15.71
C SER A 95 4.43 0.01 14.79
N ALA A 96 4.57 0.14 13.48
CA ALA A 96 4.12 -0.85 12.50
C ALA A 96 5.19 -1.90 12.18
N TYR A 97 6.45 -1.65 12.48
CA TYR A 97 7.56 -2.55 12.20
C TYR A 97 7.42 -3.89 12.93
N PHE A 98 7.58 -5.02 12.23
CA PHE A 98 7.39 -6.36 12.80
C PHE A 98 8.63 -7.27 12.70
N GLY A 99 9.81 -6.69 12.50
CA GLY A 99 11.09 -7.41 12.55
C GLY A 99 11.89 -7.33 11.25
N SER A 100 13.17 -7.68 11.33
CA SER A 100 14.16 -7.51 10.24
C SER A 100 14.18 -8.64 9.21
N THR A 101 13.47 -9.74 9.45
CA THR A 101 13.45 -10.90 8.54
C THR A 101 12.68 -10.65 7.23
N MET A 102 11.94 -9.55 7.17
CA MET A 102 11.15 -9.12 6.01
C MET A 102 11.35 -7.63 5.79
N ALA A 103 11.78 -7.22 4.59
CA ALA A 103 11.84 -5.82 4.21
C ALA A 103 10.45 -5.19 4.25
N GLN A 104 10.34 -4.00 4.80
CA GLN A 104 9.09 -3.31 5.03
C GLN A 104 9.26 -1.83 4.71
N ALA A 105 8.42 -1.31 3.85
CA ALA A 105 8.35 0.11 3.53
C ALA A 105 6.94 0.63 3.81
N GLY A 106 6.81 1.86 4.28
CA GLY A 106 5.49 2.41 4.58
C GLY A 106 5.49 3.88 4.98
N LYS A 107 4.29 4.44 5.03
CA LYS A 107 4.06 5.84 5.36
C LYS A 107 2.77 6.00 6.16
N SER A 108 2.82 6.82 7.20
CA SER A 108 1.63 7.25 7.94
C SER A 108 1.05 8.53 7.34
N GLY A 109 -0.27 8.66 7.40
CA GLY A 109 -1.01 9.87 7.10
C GLY A 109 -1.96 10.23 8.24
N THR A 110 -2.09 11.51 8.54
CA THR A 110 -3.08 12.01 9.49
C THR A 110 -3.57 13.36 8.97
N THR A 111 -4.88 13.49 8.80
CA THR A 111 -5.49 14.73 8.35
C THR A 111 -5.60 15.76 9.47
N THR A 112 -5.85 17.00 9.08
CA THR A 112 -6.07 18.10 10.02
C THR A 112 -7.19 17.76 11.02
N LYS A 113 -6.96 18.04 12.31
CA LYS A 113 -7.87 17.72 13.41
C LYS A 113 -8.09 16.21 13.63
N ASN A 114 -7.17 15.35 13.16
CA ASN A 114 -7.24 13.88 13.32
C ASN A 114 -8.57 13.28 12.79
N ARG A 115 -9.10 13.78 11.70
CA ARG A 115 -10.33 13.23 11.11
C ARG A 115 -10.09 11.87 10.49
N ASP A 116 -8.95 11.74 9.79
CA ASP A 116 -8.50 10.48 9.21
C ASP A 116 -7.11 10.12 9.71
N SER A 117 -6.90 8.85 9.91
CA SER A 117 -5.62 8.24 10.17
C SER A 117 -5.38 7.13 9.15
N LEU A 118 -4.23 7.15 8.49
CA LEU A 118 -3.87 6.15 7.49
C LEU A 118 -2.50 5.55 7.80
N PHE A 119 -2.37 4.31 7.42
CA PHE A 119 -1.07 3.69 7.26
C PHE A 119 -1.06 2.86 5.98
N ALA A 120 -0.22 3.24 5.03
CA ALA A 120 0.03 2.54 3.79
C ALA A 120 1.43 1.92 3.86
N GLY A 121 1.54 0.64 3.57
CA GLY A 121 2.84 -0.03 3.60
C GLY A 121 2.82 -1.32 2.81
N TYR A 122 4.00 -1.81 2.49
CA TYR A 122 4.21 -3.00 1.70
C TYR A 122 5.49 -3.74 2.09
N THR A 123 5.53 -4.97 1.66
CA THR A 123 6.70 -5.84 1.64
C THR A 123 6.95 -6.26 0.19
N PRO A 124 7.98 -7.04 -0.13
CA PRO A 124 8.15 -7.61 -1.47
C PRO A 124 6.96 -8.45 -1.96
N TYR A 125 6.08 -8.90 -1.08
CA TYR A 125 4.97 -9.82 -1.41
C TYR A 125 3.59 -9.19 -1.38
N TYR A 126 3.34 -8.25 -0.46
CA TYR A 126 2.00 -7.74 -0.19
C TYR A 126 2.00 -6.25 0.08
N THR A 127 0.97 -5.60 -0.40
CA THR A 127 0.65 -4.20 -0.07
C THR A 127 -0.64 -4.17 0.74
N CYS A 128 -0.65 -3.35 1.77
CA CYS A 128 -1.81 -3.16 2.63
C CYS A 128 -1.93 -1.68 3.01
N VAL A 129 -3.14 -1.14 2.91
CA VAL A 129 -3.47 0.19 3.41
C VAL A 129 -4.60 0.08 4.42
N VAL A 130 -4.41 0.69 5.57
CA VAL A 130 -5.41 0.76 6.64
C VAL A 130 -5.81 2.21 6.81
N TRP A 131 -7.09 2.46 6.62
CA TRP A 131 -7.73 3.73 6.95
C TRP A 131 -8.51 3.61 8.23
N GLY A 132 -8.58 4.71 8.96
CA GLY A 132 -9.41 4.85 10.13
C GLY A 132 -9.94 6.25 10.27
N GLY A 133 -11.25 6.35 10.48
CA GLY A 133 -11.99 7.59 10.58
C GLY A 133 -13.45 7.33 10.93
N TYR A 134 -14.23 8.38 11.01
CA TYR A 134 -15.69 8.32 11.13
C TYR A 134 -16.32 8.71 9.80
N ASP A 135 -17.41 8.04 9.43
CA ASP A 135 -18.12 8.28 8.16
C ASP A 135 -18.70 9.71 8.05
N ASP A 136 -19.01 10.32 9.20
CA ASP A 136 -19.46 11.71 9.30
C ASP A 136 -18.30 12.73 9.32
N ASN A 137 -17.06 12.26 9.12
CA ASN A 137 -15.85 13.07 9.16
C ASN A 137 -15.62 13.80 10.50
N SER A 138 -16.15 13.28 11.61
CA SER A 138 -15.86 13.80 12.95
C SER A 138 -14.41 13.53 13.38
N PRO A 139 -13.84 14.40 14.24
CA PRO A 139 -12.49 14.21 14.74
C PRO A 139 -12.36 12.97 15.61
N GLN A 140 -11.30 12.18 15.38
CA GLN A 140 -10.90 11.09 16.26
C GLN A 140 -10.16 11.63 17.50
N ALA A 141 -10.22 10.92 18.62
CA ALA A 141 -9.37 11.22 19.77
C ALA A 141 -7.89 11.03 19.42
N ASN A 142 -7.01 11.87 19.96
CA ASN A 142 -5.56 11.84 19.67
C ASN A 142 -4.93 10.46 19.94
N SER A 143 -5.43 9.71 20.93
CA SER A 143 -4.98 8.36 21.25
C SER A 143 -5.29 7.33 20.17
N GLN A 144 -6.24 7.61 19.28
CA GLN A 144 -6.69 6.69 18.23
C GLN A 144 -5.88 6.78 16.93
N SER A 145 -5.12 7.86 16.72
CA SER A 145 -4.36 8.07 15.47
C SER A 145 -3.29 7.00 15.18
N SER A 146 -2.96 6.16 16.15
CA SER A 146 -1.95 5.11 16.00
C SER A 146 -2.50 3.72 15.62
N TYR A 147 -3.83 3.51 15.67
CA TYR A 147 -4.39 2.18 15.47
C TYR A 147 -4.24 1.62 14.04
N PRO A 148 -4.24 2.43 12.95
CA PRO A 148 -3.99 1.87 11.62
C PRO A 148 -2.64 1.17 11.52
N LYS A 149 -1.60 1.70 12.17
CA LYS A 149 -0.27 1.07 12.25
C LYS A 149 -0.31 -0.26 12.99
N LYS A 150 -1.07 -0.34 14.08
CA LYS A 150 -1.23 -1.58 14.87
C LYS A 150 -1.98 -2.66 14.09
N ILE A 151 -3.06 -2.27 13.38
CA ILE A 151 -3.82 -3.18 12.52
C ILE A 151 -2.93 -3.68 11.37
N TRP A 152 -2.24 -2.77 10.67
CA TRP A 152 -1.33 -3.12 9.60
C TRP A 152 -0.27 -4.13 10.07
N LYS A 153 0.39 -3.85 11.21
CA LYS A 153 1.36 -4.77 11.83
C LYS A 153 0.76 -6.14 12.10
N ALA A 154 -0.43 -6.18 12.71
CA ALA A 154 -1.09 -7.44 13.06
C ALA A 154 -1.43 -8.27 11.81
N VAL A 155 -1.96 -7.63 10.76
CA VAL A 155 -2.30 -8.29 9.49
C VAL A 155 -1.04 -8.79 8.79
N MET A 156 -0.07 -7.90 8.55
CA MET A 156 1.12 -8.22 7.77
C MET A 156 2.01 -9.24 8.46
N SER A 157 2.23 -9.12 9.77
CA SER A 157 3.01 -10.12 10.51
C SER A 157 2.36 -11.51 10.50
N ARG A 158 1.02 -11.59 10.52
CA ARG A 158 0.30 -12.86 10.45
C ARG A 158 0.42 -13.51 9.08
N ILE A 159 0.26 -12.74 8.00
CA ILE A 159 0.40 -13.23 6.62
C ILE A 159 1.83 -13.74 6.39
N HIS A 160 2.83 -12.96 6.78
CA HIS A 160 4.24 -13.30 6.53
C HIS A 160 4.75 -14.46 7.39
N ARG A 161 4.14 -14.72 8.54
CA ARG A 161 4.47 -15.91 9.34
C ARG A 161 4.27 -17.22 8.58
N LEU A 162 3.29 -17.25 7.68
CA LEU A 162 3.03 -18.42 6.82
C LEU A 162 4.10 -18.57 5.76
N ILE A 163 4.59 -17.46 5.18
CA ILE A 163 5.67 -17.47 4.20
C ILE A 163 6.98 -17.91 4.86
N GLN A 164 7.32 -17.34 6.01
CA GLN A 164 8.54 -17.65 6.75
C GLN A 164 8.63 -19.10 7.20
N LYS A 165 7.52 -19.75 7.56
CA LYS A 165 7.50 -21.18 7.90
C LYS A 165 7.89 -22.07 6.74
N ASN A 166 7.65 -21.63 5.50
CA ASN A 166 7.97 -22.38 4.29
C ASN A 166 9.37 -22.06 3.74
N CYS A 167 10.02 -20.99 4.24
CA CYS A 167 11.32 -20.50 3.79
C CYS A 167 12.19 -20.12 4.99
N SER A 168 12.63 -21.12 5.78
CA SER A 168 13.26 -20.92 7.09
C SER A 168 14.70 -20.36 7.09
N SER A 169 15.27 -19.96 5.94
CA SER A 169 16.67 -19.53 5.84
C SER A 169 16.97 -18.27 5.00
N LEU A 170 15.98 -17.55 4.52
CA LEU A 170 16.18 -16.37 3.66
C LEU A 170 15.71 -15.09 4.33
N GLU A 171 16.60 -14.08 4.40
CA GLU A 171 16.21 -12.68 4.60
C GLU A 171 15.64 -12.16 3.29
N PHE A 172 14.44 -11.59 3.32
CA PHE A 172 13.77 -11.06 2.14
C PHE A 172 13.98 -9.55 2.04
N ARG A 173 14.72 -9.10 1.03
CA ARG A 173 15.00 -7.68 0.75
C ARG A 173 14.35 -7.26 -0.57
N PHE A 174 14.03 -5.99 -0.72
CA PHE A 174 13.51 -5.45 -1.98
C PHE A 174 14.50 -5.60 -3.14
N SER A 175 15.82 -5.59 -2.85
CA SER A 175 16.88 -5.81 -3.84
C SER A 175 16.82 -7.20 -4.50
N ASP A 176 16.34 -8.21 -3.78
CA ASP A 176 16.32 -9.59 -4.27
C ASP A 176 15.24 -9.81 -5.34
N PHE A 177 14.19 -8.96 -5.31
CA PHE A 177 13.13 -8.96 -6.31
C PHE A 177 13.49 -8.21 -7.59
N ALA A 178 14.43 -7.25 -7.53
CA ALA A 178 14.88 -6.53 -8.71
C ALA A 178 15.68 -7.41 -9.68
N MET A 179 16.35 -8.46 -9.17
CA MET A 179 17.18 -9.36 -9.98
C MET A 179 16.43 -10.57 -10.56
N ALA A 180 15.23 -10.86 -10.09
CA ALA A 180 14.45 -12.02 -10.55
C ALA A 180 13.66 -11.75 -11.85
N HIS A 181 13.65 -10.50 -12.35
CA HIS A 181 12.85 -10.07 -13.50
C HIS A 181 13.69 -9.29 -14.55
N SER A 182 15.03 -9.39 -14.50
CA SER A 182 15.96 -8.81 -15.48
C SER A 182 16.42 -9.86 -16.52
#